data_ec4faa92c07f38af062f3c7ff0c77bb5
#
_entry.id   ec4faa92c07f38af062f3c7ff0c77bb5
#
_cell.length_a   1.000
_cell.length_b   1.000
_cell.length_c   1.000
_cell.angle_alpha   90.00
_cell.angle_beta   90.00
_cell.angle_gamma   90.00
#
_symmetry.space_group_name_H-M   'P 1'
#
loop_
_entity.id
_entity.type
_entity.pdbx_description
1 polymer ?
#
loop_
_entity_poly.entity_id
_entity_poly.type
_entity_poly.pdbx_seq_one_letter_code
_entity_poly.pdbx_strand_id
1 'polypeptide(L)'
;MRFIGQGDVKAINDLLPADITLITTPDDQIELCCQQLSENINLKRESIIIHCSGSLSSEILKAAKEKNCFVVSVHPMRSFAKSDISFEQYQGTYCAIEGDEAAIIIIKKLFTDIGSVVYRVNKEKKSSYHAAGVFASNYLVTLCQNSLLCLKEAEVENEIAMKIITNLMKSTLDNLEMTLSPEKSLTGPI
;
A
#
# COMPACT_ATOMS: atom_id res chain seq x y z
N MET A 1 -2.33 17.25 12.31
CA MET A 1 -2.97 15.93 12.12
C MET A 1 -2.50 15.02 13.25
N ARG A 2 -3.38 14.55 14.12
CA ARG A 2 -2.98 13.70 15.25
C ARG A 2 -2.96 12.27 14.71
N PHE A 3 -1.80 11.65 14.68
CA PHE A 3 -1.71 10.20 14.39
C PHE A 3 -2.40 9.45 15.52
N ILE A 4 -3.47 8.79 15.17
CA ILE A 4 -4.26 8.00 16.11
C ILE A 4 -3.77 6.56 16.02
N GLY A 5 -2.56 6.30 16.52
CA GLY A 5 -2.25 4.97 17.05
C GLY A 5 -2.97 4.73 18.38
N GLN A 6 -3.78 5.68 18.83
CA GLN A 6 -4.55 5.67 20.08
C GLN A 6 -5.77 6.60 19.89
N GLY A 7 -6.68 6.22 19.01
CA GLY A 7 -8.01 6.81 18.97
C GLY A 7 -8.88 6.23 20.08
N ASP A 8 -10.01 6.89 20.35
CA ASP A 8 -11.05 6.27 21.15
C ASP A 8 -11.44 4.95 20.49
N VAL A 9 -11.18 3.85 21.18
CA VAL A 9 -11.64 2.54 20.74
C VAL A 9 -13.16 2.54 20.91
N LYS A 10 -13.88 2.58 19.78
CA LYS A 10 -15.32 2.48 19.72
C LYS A 10 -15.71 1.20 18.99
N ALA A 11 -16.80 0.59 19.41
CA ALA A 11 -17.44 -0.43 18.61
C ALA A 11 -17.91 0.18 17.28
N ILE A 12 -17.94 -0.61 16.20
CA ILE A 12 -18.40 -0.12 14.88
C ILE A 12 -19.80 0.51 14.99
N ASN A 13 -20.66 -0.04 15.83
CA ASN A 13 -22.02 0.46 16.04
C ASN A 13 -22.09 1.85 16.71
N ASP A 14 -20.99 2.28 17.36
CA ASP A 14 -20.91 3.58 18.03
C ASP A 14 -20.26 4.66 17.15
N LEU A 15 -19.91 4.33 15.90
CA LEU A 15 -19.35 5.28 14.96
C LEU A 15 -20.37 6.34 14.58
N LEU A 16 -19.94 7.59 14.59
CA LEU A 16 -20.74 8.72 14.12
C LEU A 16 -20.81 8.72 12.58
N PRO A 17 -21.87 9.36 12.01
CA PRO A 17 -21.96 9.53 10.56
C PRO A 17 -20.70 10.24 10.02
N ALA A 18 -20.14 9.70 8.94
CA ALA A 18 -18.98 10.25 8.26
C ALA A 18 -19.18 10.31 6.75
N ASP A 19 -18.58 11.29 6.09
CA ASP A 19 -18.60 11.40 4.63
C ASP A 19 -17.63 10.40 3.98
N ILE A 20 -16.55 10.08 4.70
CA ILE A 20 -15.51 9.12 4.26
C ILE A 20 -15.16 8.21 5.42
N THR A 21 -15.18 6.91 5.18
CA THR A 21 -14.74 5.88 6.13
C THR A 21 -13.61 5.06 5.51
N LEU A 22 -12.52 4.92 6.24
CA LEU A 22 -11.34 4.16 5.82
C LEU A 22 -11.24 2.85 6.61
N ILE A 23 -11.27 1.71 5.91
CA ILE A 23 -11.05 0.38 6.46
C ILE A 23 -9.58 0.02 6.23
N THR A 24 -8.79 -0.01 7.32
CA THR A 24 -7.35 -0.27 7.29
C THR A 24 -6.97 -1.53 8.06
N THR A 25 -7.90 -2.46 8.16
CA THR A 25 -7.70 -3.77 8.78
C THR A 25 -6.88 -4.70 7.87
N PRO A 26 -6.35 -5.83 8.38
CA PRO A 26 -5.80 -6.90 7.53
C PRO A 26 -6.80 -7.33 6.44
N ASP A 27 -6.29 -7.80 5.32
CA ASP A 27 -7.08 -8.11 4.12
C ASP A 27 -8.23 -9.09 4.38
N ASP A 28 -8.01 -10.10 5.24
CA ASP A 28 -8.99 -11.11 5.65
C ASP A 28 -10.12 -10.56 6.53
N GLN A 29 -10.00 -9.33 7.03
CA GLN A 29 -10.99 -8.68 7.88
C GLN A 29 -11.77 -7.56 7.17
N ILE A 30 -11.36 -7.15 5.97
CA ILE A 30 -11.98 -6.01 5.26
C ILE A 30 -13.45 -6.28 4.95
N GLU A 31 -13.79 -7.47 4.45
CA GLU A 31 -15.17 -7.81 4.11
C GLU A 31 -16.07 -7.81 5.35
N LEU A 32 -15.62 -8.44 6.44
CA LEU A 32 -16.36 -8.50 7.69
C LEU A 32 -16.57 -7.09 8.27
N CYS A 33 -15.54 -6.27 8.30
CA CYS A 33 -15.64 -4.87 8.76
C CYS A 33 -16.63 -4.07 7.89
N CYS A 34 -16.61 -4.27 6.57
CA CYS A 34 -17.57 -3.62 5.68
C CYS A 34 -19.00 -4.07 5.93
N GLN A 35 -19.24 -5.36 6.17
CA GLN A 35 -20.56 -5.89 6.53
C GLN A 35 -21.07 -5.27 7.84
N GLN A 36 -20.26 -5.29 8.90
CA GLN A 36 -20.62 -4.70 10.19
C GLN A 36 -20.90 -3.18 10.07
N LEU A 37 -20.07 -2.46 9.30
CA LEU A 37 -20.29 -1.04 9.03
C LEU A 37 -21.61 -0.81 8.29
N SER A 38 -21.96 -1.70 7.37
CA SER A 38 -23.20 -1.61 6.58
C SER A 38 -24.47 -1.87 7.39
N GLU A 39 -24.34 -2.51 8.55
CA GLU A 39 -25.42 -2.70 9.52
C GLU A 39 -25.57 -1.52 10.50
N ASN A 40 -24.58 -0.61 10.53
CA ASN A 40 -24.63 0.55 11.42
C ASN A 40 -25.74 1.53 10.98
N ILE A 41 -26.64 1.87 11.90
CA ILE A 41 -27.72 2.83 11.67
C ILE A 41 -27.22 4.23 11.29
N ASN A 42 -26.00 4.57 11.66
CA ASN A 42 -25.36 5.86 11.38
C ASN A 42 -24.63 5.89 10.04
N LEU A 43 -24.62 4.78 9.28
CA LEU A 43 -23.97 4.78 7.96
C LEU A 43 -24.69 5.77 7.03
N LYS A 44 -23.98 6.80 6.63
CA LYS A 44 -24.50 7.85 5.77
C LYS A 44 -24.60 7.34 4.33
N ARG A 45 -25.77 7.47 3.69
CA ARG A 45 -25.91 7.23 2.24
C ARG A 45 -25.02 8.19 1.46
N GLU A 46 -24.57 7.76 0.31
CA GLU A 46 -23.66 8.51 -0.58
C GLU A 46 -22.30 8.86 0.06
N SER A 47 -22.01 8.30 1.25
CA SER A 47 -20.66 8.36 1.80
C SER A 47 -19.70 7.46 1.03
N ILE A 48 -18.41 7.71 1.17
CA ILE A 48 -17.36 6.95 0.48
C ILE A 48 -16.71 5.99 1.46
N ILE A 49 -16.74 4.70 1.14
CA ILE A 49 -16.08 3.65 1.90
C ILE A 49 -14.82 3.22 1.15
N ILE A 50 -13.70 3.23 1.84
CA ILE A 50 -12.37 2.99 1.26
C ILE A 50 -11.69 1.83 1.99
N HIS A 51 -10.94 1.02 1.25
CA HIS A 51 -9.92 0.15 1.83
C HIS A 51 -8.55 0.36 1.19
N CYS A 52 -7.48 -0.08 1.88
CA CYS A 52 -6.09 0.11 1.44
C CYS A 52 -5.39 -1.18 1.00
N SER A 53 -6.11 -2.28 0.78
CA SER A 53 -5.49 -3.52 0.28
C SER A 53 -4.89 -3.36 -1.11
N GLY A 54 -3.71 -3.91 -1.31
CA GLY A 54 -3.05 -3.98 -2.63
C GLY A 54 -3.59 -5.11 -3.51
N SER A 55 -4.09 -6.19 -2.92
CA SER A 55 -4.53 -7.40 -3.60
C SER A 55 -6.02 -7.44 -3.89
N LEU A 56 -6.86 -6.92 -2.96
CA LEU A 56 -8.32 -6.94 -3.06
C LEU A 56 -8.84 -5.75 -3.87
N SER A 57 -9.86 -5.98 -4.68
CA SER A 57 -10.56 -4.90 -5.39
C SER A 57 -11.62 -4.24 -4.51
N SER A 58 -12.10 -3.05 -4.92
CA SER A 58 -13.21 -2.35 -4.26
C SER A 58 -14.50 -3.17 -4.19
N GLU A 59 -14.64 -4.23 -4.97
CA GLU A 59 -15.81 -5.12 -4.95
C GLU A 59 -15.98 -5.86 -3.61
N ILE A 60 -14.91 -6.02 -2.82
CA ILE A 60 -15.00 -6.56 -1.45
C ILE A 60 -15.92 -5.72 -0.55
N LEU A 61 -16.15 -4.45 -0.91
CA LEU A 61 -17.00 -3.50 -0.20
C LEU A 61 -18.47 -3.51 -0.68
N LYS A 62 -18.92 -4.59 -1.33
CA LYS A 62 -20.26 -4.69 -1.91
C LYS A 62 -21.39 -4.42 -0.89
N ALA A 63 -21.23 -4.81 0.37
CA ALA A 63 -22.23 -4.58 1.42
C ALA A 63 -22.50 -3.08 1.64
N ALA A 64 -21.48 -2.23 1.59
CA ALA A 64 -21.63 -0.79 1.64
C ALA A 64 -22.28 -0.23 0.35
N LYS A 65 -21.93 -0.79 -0.81
CA LYS A 65 -22.54 -0.40 -2.09
C LYS A 65 -24.04 -0.68 -2.12
N GLU A 66 -24.50 -1.80 -1.56
CA GLU A 66 -25.90 -2.15 -1.40
C GLU A 66 -26.67 -1.18 -0.48
N LYS A 67 -25.96 -0.42 0.37
CA LYS A 67 -26.50 0.67 1.20
C LYS A 67 -26.44 2.05 0.53
N ASN A 68 -26.18 2.10 -0.78
CA ASN A 68 -26.01 3.33 -1.56
C ASN A 68 -24.78 4.17 -1.14
N CYS A 69 -23.71 3.53 -0.67
CA CYS A 69 -22.40 4.16 -0.52
C CYS A 69 -21.57 4.00 -1.80
N PHE A 70 -20.63 4.90 -2.02
CA PHE A 70 -19.59 4.73 -3.03
C PHE A 70 -18.43 3.93 -2.45
N VAL A 71 -17.80 3.09 -3.28
CA VAL A 71 -16.70 2.22 -2.84
C VAL A 71 -15.43 2.46 -3.66
N VAL A 72 -14.29 2.54 -2.96
CA VAL A 72 -12.99 2.81 -3.56
C VAL A 72 -11.92 1.95 -2.89
N SER A 73 -10.98 1.45 -3.68
CA SER A 73 -9.72 0.93 -3.19
C SER A 73 -8.61 1.92 -3.48
N VAL A 74 -7.81 2.29 -2.46
CA VAL A 74 -6.61 3.12 -2.61
C VAL A 74 -5.45 2.44 -1.92
N HIS A 75 -4.49 1.95 -2.67
CA HIS A 75 -3.33 1.25 -2.11
C HIS A 75 -2.06 2.09 -2.19
N PRO A 76 -1.53 2.59 -1.08
CA PRO A 76 -0.20 3.18 -1.03
C PRO A 76 0.87 2.10 -1.23
N MET A 77 1.54 2.11 -2.39
CA MET A 77 2.62 1.17 -2.70
C MET A 77 3.93 1.65 -2.08
N ARG A 78 4.08 1.37 -0.80
CA ARG A 78 5.27 1.74 -0.02
C ARG A 78 5.56 0.70 1.05
N SER A 79 6.84 0.46 1.32
CA SER A 79 7.27 -0.34 2.48
C SER A 79 7.21 0.52 3.74
N PHE A 80 6.32 0.18 4.66
CA PHE A 80 6.16 0.82 5.96
C PHE A 80 6.90 0.00 7.02
N ALA A 81 8.18 0.31 7.23
CA ALA A 81 8.98 -0.40 8.24
C ALA A 81 8.62 -0.01 9.68
N LYS A 82 7.98 1.14 9.86
CA LYS A 82 7.50 1.66 11.16
C LYS A 82 6.12 2.26 10.99
N SER A 83 5.34 2.27 12.08
CA SER A 83 3.99 2.84 12.10
C SER A 83 3.95 4.38 12.20
N ASP A 84 5.07 5.02 12.49
CA ASP A 84 5.22 6.45 12.80
C ASP A 84 6.03 7.21 11.74
N ILE A 85 5.79 6.91 10.46
CA ILE A 85 6.42 7.69 9.39
C ILE A 85 5.93 9.15 9.42
N SER A 86 6.86 10.08 9.22
CA SER A 86 6.52 11.49 9.13
C SER A 86 5.76 11.81 7.83
N PHE A 87 5.08 12.96 7.82
CA PHE A 87 4.40 13.43 6.61
C PHE A 87 5.38 13.62 5.44
N GLU A 88 6.57 14.14 5.71
CA GLU A 88 7.63 14.32 4.73
C GLU A 88 8.07 12.97 4.12
N GLN A 89 8.17 11.94 4.95
CA GLN A 89 8.51 10.59 4.47
C GLN A 89 7.40 9.96 3.63
N TYR A 90 6.13 10.38 3.82
CA TYR A 90 5.01 9.88 3.02
C TYR A 90 4.94 10.51 1.63
N GLN A 91 5.43 11.74 1.47
CA GLN A 91 5.38 12.45 0.18
C GLN A 91 6.02 11.65 -0.95
N GLY A 92 5.45 11.77 -2.14
CA GLY A 92 5.88 11.02 -3.32
C GLY A 92 5.43 9.55 -3.32
N THR A 93 4.65 9.09 -2.33
CA THR A 93 4.13 7.72 -2.32
C THR A 93 3.18 7.50 -3.49
N TYR A 94 3.47 6.49 -4.30
CA TYR A 94 2.59 6.07 -5.39
C TYR A 94 1.38 5.34 -4.84
N CYS A 95 0.17 5.80 -5.21
CA CYS A 95 -1.09 5.21 -4.76
C CYS A 95 -1.92 4.74 -5.95
N ALA A 96 -2.16 3.44 -6.03
CA ALA A 96 -3.10 2.89 -7.01
C ALA A 96 -4.54 3.10 -6.56
N ILE A 97 -5.41 3.54 -7.45
CA ILE A 97 -6.83 3.78 -7.16
C ILE A 97 -7.73 3.09 -8.19
N GLU A 98 -8.84 2.51 -7.70
CA GLU A 98 -9.95 1.99 -8.51
C GLU A 98 -11.24 1.99 -7.68
N GLY A 99 -12.40 1.92 -8.32
CA GLY A 99 -13.71 1.93 -7.67
C GLY A 99 -14.74 2.76 -8.43
N ASP A 100 -15.70 3.33 -7.70
CA ASP A 100 -16.77 4.15 -8.26
C ASP A 100 -16.24 5.53 -8.72
N GLU A 101 -16.50 5.89 -9.96
CA GLU A 101 -15.93 7.07 -10.63
C GLU A 101 -16.17 8.38 -9.87
N ALA A 102 -17.39 8.57 -9.36
CA ALA A 102 -17.72 9.78 -8.61
C ALA A 102 -16.85 9.94 -7.36
N ALA A 103 -16.56 8.85 -6.67
CA ALA A 103 -15.73 8.85 -5.47
C ALA A 103 -14.23 8.96 -5.81
N ILE A 104 -13.79 8.34 -6.91
CA ILE A 104 -12.38 8.41 -7.34
C ILE A 104 -11.93 9.87 -7.51
N ILE A 105 -12.77 10.74 -8.06
CA ILE A 105 -12.44 12.16 -8.27
C ILE A 105 -12.10 12.83 -6.93
N ILE A 106 -12.89 12.58 -5.91
CA ILE A 106 -12.73 13.16 -4.56
C ILE A 106 -11.50 12.57 -3.89
N ILE A 107 -11.39 11.24 -3.89
CA ILE A 107 -10.32 10.53 -3.17
C ILE A 107 -8.96 10.76 -3.82
N LYS A 108 -8.90 10.81 -5.16
CA LYS A 108 -7.68 11.17 -5.86
C LYS A 108 -7.18 12.54 -5.43
N LYS A 109 -8.08 13.54 -5.33
CA LYS A 109 -7.71 14.87 -4.85
C LYS A 109 -7.15 14.81 -3.44
N LEU A 110 -7.86 14.17 -2.50
CA LEU A 110 -7.43 14.06 -1.10
C LEU A 110 -6.04 13.42 -0.95
N PHE A 111 -5.79 12.32 -1.66
CA PHE A 111 -4.50 11.65 -1.61
C PHE A 111 -3.39 12.47 -2.29
N THR A 112 -3.72 13.21 -3.35
CA THR A 112 -2.76 14.14 -3.97
C THR A 112 -2.43 15.31 -3.03
N ASP A 113 -3.41 15.86 -2.33
CA ASP A 113 -3.23 16.97 -1.37
C ASP A 113 -2.30 16.57 -0.20
N ILE A 114 -2.24 15.30 0.17
CA ILE A 114 -1.28 14.77 1.16
C ILE A 114 0.06 14.31 0.55
N GLY A 115 0.31 14.61 -0.73
CA GLY A 115 1.58 14.37 -1.39
C GLY A 115 1.71 13.05 -2.13
N SER A 116 0.63 12.29 -2.31
CA SER A 116 0.66 11.03 -3.10
C SER A 116 0.67 11.30 -4.61
N VAL A 117 1.33 10.41 -5.35
CA VAL A 117 1.20 10.29 -6.80
C VAL A 117 0.14 9.25 -7.12
N VAL A 118 -1.09 9.70 -7.43
CA VAL A 118 -2.24 8.80 -7.60
C VAL A 118 -2.44 8.43 -9.06
N TYR A 119 -2.50 7.13 -9.34
CA TYR A 119 -2.74 6.56 -10.67
C TYR A 119 -3.80 5.46 -10.64
N ARG A 120 -4.44 5.23 -11.77
CA ARG A 120 -5.47 4.19 -11.90
C ARG A 120 -4.86 2.82 -12.10
N VAL A 121 -5.51 1.82 -11.52
CA VAL A 121 -5.21 0.40 -11.76
C VAL A 121 -6.48 -0.32 -12.21
N ASN A 122 -6.33 -1.34 -13.05
CA ASN A 122 -7.43 -2.20 -13.40
C ASN A 122 -7.77 -3.12 -12.22
N LYS A 123 -9.01 -3.04 -11.72
CA LYS A 123 -9.47 -3.82 -10.57
C LYS A 123 -9.32 -5.33 -10.75
N GLU A 124 -9.52 -5.84 -11.97
CA GLU A 124 -9.37 -7.26 -12.33
C GLU A 124 -7.90 -7.73 -12.34
N LYS A 125 -6.95 -6.79 -12.32
CA LYS A 125 -5.51 -7.05 -12.37
C LYS A 125 -4.78 -6.72 -11.07
N LYS A 126 -5.51 -6.48 -9.99
CA LYS A 126 -4.91 -6.13 -8.69
C LYS A 126 -3.96 -7.22 -8.17
N SER A 127 -4.22 -8.49 -8.41
CA SER A 127 -3.29 -9.57 -8.02
C SER A 127 -1.92 -9.41 -8.70
N SER A 128 -1.90 -9.12 -10.01
CA SER A 128 -0.64 -8.87 -10.74
C SER A 128 0.04 -7.59 -10.27
N TYR A 129 -0.75 -6.55 -10.02
CA TYR A 129 -0.26 -5.30 -9.45
C TYR A 129 0.40 -5.51 -8.08
N HIS A 130 -0.25 -6.25 -7.19
CA HIS A 130 0.29 -6.56 -5.86
C HIS A 130 1.56 -7.42 -5.96
N ALA A 131 1.57 -8.41 -6.84
CA ALA A 131 2.75 -9.25 -7.09
C ALA A 131 3.97 -8.42 -7.51
N ALA A 132 3.79 -7.37 -8.33
CA ALA A 132 4.89 -6.46 -8.68
C ALA A 132 5.51 -5.79 -7.45
N GLY A 133 4.69 -5.34 -6.48
CA GLY A 133 5.18 -4.80 -5.21
C GLY A 133 5.92 -5.84 -4.37
N VAL A 134 5.43 -7.08 -4.33
CA VAL A 134 6.10 -8.19 -3.63
C VAL A 134 7.48 -8.46 -4.24
N PHE A 135 7.60 -8.52 -5.58
CA PHE A 135 8.88 -8.70 -6.25
C PHE A 135 9.84 -7.54 -5.97
N ALA A 136 9.37 -6.30 -6.10
CA ALA A 136 10.23 -5.12 -5.96
C ALA A 136 10.62 -4.80 -4.50
N SER A 137 9.90 -5.30 -3.52
CA SER A 137 10.15 -5.02 -2.10
C SER A 137 10.49 -6.27 -1.30
N ASN A 138 9.56 -7.20 -1.16
CA ASN A 138 9.72 -8.34 -0.25
C ASN A 138 10.81 -9.30 -0.75
N TYR A 139 10.88 -9.59 -2.05
CA TYR A 139 11.92 -10.44 -2.60
C TYR A 139 13.29 -9.78 -2.59
N LEU A 140 13.36 -8.45 -2.66
CA LEU A 140 14.62 -7.75 -2.46
C LEU A 140 15.22 -8.06 -1.08
N VAL A 141 14.40 -8.10 -0.02
CA VAL A 141 14.83 -8.50 1.33
C VAL A 141 15.30 -9.96 1.35
N THR A 142 14.59 -10.85 0.65
CA THR A 142 14.98 -12.27 0.53
C THR A 142 16.32 -12.42 -0.19
N LEU A 143 16.55 -11.67 -1.27
CA LEU A 143 17.83 -11.65 -1.98
C LEU A 143 18.96 -11.10 -1.11
N CYS A 144 18.67 -10.07 -0.31
CA CYS A 144 19.62 -9.54 0.67
C CYS A 144 20.04 -10.63 1.68
N GLN A 145 19.07 -11.40 2.21
CA GLN A 145 19.35 -12.51 3.13
C GLN A 145 20.23 -13.59 2.48
N ASN A 146 19.92 -13.99 1.24
CA ASN A 146 20.72 -14.98 0.52
C ASN A 146 22.16 -14.48 0.28
N SER A 147 22.32 -13.21 -0.11
CA SER A 147 23.63 -12.59 -0.28
C SER A 147 24.44 -12.58 1.02
N LEU A 148 23.76 -12.32 2.15
CA LEU A 148 24.38 -12.36 3.48
C LEU A 148 24.89 -13.77 3.84
N LEU A 149 24.13 -14.81 3.51
CA LEU A 149 24.55 -16.20 3.71
C LEU A 149 25.81 -16.53 2.88
N CYS A 150 25.85 -16.12 1.61
CA CYS A 150 27.02 -16.33 0.75
C CYS A 150 28.28 -15.62 1.30
N LEU A 151 28.14 -14.37 1.74
CA LEU A 151 29.27 -13.63 2.31
C LEU A 151 29.73 -14.22 3.65
N LYS A 152 28.82 -14.79 4.43
CA LYS A 152 29.17 -15.53 5.65
C LYS A 152 29.99 -16.79 5.34
N GLU A 153 29.66 -17.54 4.31
CA GLU A 153 30.46 -18.67 3.84
C GLU A 153 31.85 -18.25 3.35
N ALA A 154 31.95 -17.02 2.83
CA ALA A 154 33.22 -16.40 2.45
C ALA A 154 33.97 -15.77 3.65
N GLU A 155 33.55 -16.05 4.87
CA GLU A 155 34.15 -15.57 6.13
C GLU A 155 34.20 -14.03 6.25
N VAL A 156 33.27 -13.31 5.57
CA VAL A 156 33.14 -11.86 5.70
C VAL A 156 32.34 -11.51 6.94
N GLU A 157 32.88 -10.61 7.76
CA GLU A 157 32.18 -10.12 8.95
C GLU A 157 30.81 -9.53 8.62
N ASN A 158 29.83 -9.79 9.48
CA ASN A 158 28.42 -9.46 9.25
C ASN A 158 28.17 -7.96 8.96
N GLU A 159 28.87 -7.08 9.68
CA GLU A 159 28.77 -5.64 9.50
C GLU A 159 29.30 -5.19 8.12
N ILE A 160 30.42 -5.76 7.70
CA ILE A 160 31.02 -5.51 6.38
C ILE A 160 30.12 -6.08 5.29
N ALA A 161 29.62 -7.30 5.46
CA ALA A 161 28.71 -7.97 4.53
C ALA A 161 27.47 -7.11 4.25
N MET A 162 26.81 -6.56 5.27
CA MET A 162 25.65 -5.69 5.10
C MET A 162 25.99 -4.39 4.37
N LYS A 163 27.17 -3.81 4.60
CA LYS A 163 27.63 -2.61 3.86
C LYS A 163 27.86 -2.92 2.38
N ILE A 164 28.47 -4.07 2.06
CA ILE A 164 28.68 -4.54 0.68
C ILE A 164 27.32 -4.71 -0.02
N ILE A 165 26.41 -5.48 0.57
CA ILE A 165 25.10 -5.78 -0.01
C ILE A 165 24.32 -4.50 -0.27
N THR A 166 24.21 -3.63 0.72
CA THR A 166 23.43 -2.38 0.58
C THR A 166 24.03 -1.43 -0.45
N ASN A 167 25.38 -1.39 -0.57
CA ASN A 167 26.04 -0.61 -1.59
C ASN A 167 25.78 -1.15 -3.00
N LEU A 168 25.90 -2.46 -3.20
CA LEU A 168 25.59 -3.10 -4.50
C LEU A 168 24.12 -2.92 -4.90
N MET A 169 23.19 -3.11 -3.97
CA MET A 169 21.77 -2.92 -4.24
C MET A 169 21.45 -1.47 -4.62
N LYS A 170 22.02 -0.48 -3.91
CA LYS A 170 21.86 0.94 -4.27
C LYS A 170 22.37 1.22 -5.68
N SER A 171 23.60 0.78 -6.00
CA SER A 171 24.15 0.97 -7.33
C SER A 171 23.31 0.34 -8.44
N THR A 172 22.71 -0.85 -8.17
CA THR A 172 21.80 -1.49 -9.11
C THR A 172 20.49 -0.70 -9.27
N LEU A 173 19.93 -0.16 -8.18
CA LEU A 173 18.76 0.70 -8.24
C LEU A 173 19.03 2.00 -9.00
N ASP A 174 20.18 2.62 -8.78
CA ASP A 174 20.61 3.83 -9.51
C ASP A 174 20.71 3.55 -11.02
N ASN A 175 21.25 2.40 -11.43
CA ASN A 175 21.29 1.98 -12.83
C ASN A 175 19.88 1.75 -13.40
N LEU A 176 18.98 1.13 -12.64
CA LEU A 176 17.58 0.95 -13.05
C LEU A 176 16.86 2.28 -13.24
N GLU A 177 17.08 3.25 -12.35
CA GLU A 177 16.51 4.58 -12.44
C GLU A 177 17.01 5.34 -13.68
N MET A 178 18.33 5.24 -13.97
CA MET A 178 18.93 5.87 -15.15
C MET A 178 18.47 5.26 -16.47
N THR A 179 18.35 3.94 -16.53
CA THR A 179 18.07 3.23 -17.80
C THR A 179 16.59 3.02 -18.05
N LEU A 180 15.79 3.03 -17.01
CA LEU A 180 14.35 2.63 -17.01
C LEU A 180 14.12 1.27 -17.69
N SER A 181 15.13 0.39 -17.67
CA SER A 181 15.10 -0.93 -18.31
C SER A 181 15.92 -1.95 -17.51
N PRO A 182 15.28 -3.01 -17.00
CA PRO A 182 16.00 -4.08 -16.30
C PRO A 182 17.11 -4.72 -17.15
N GLU A 183 16.83 -4.94 -18.44
CA GLU A 183 17.79 -5.55 -19.38
C GLU A 183 19.06 -4.71 -19.55
N LYS A 184 18.91 -3.37 -19.64
CA LYS A 184 20.04 -2.44 -19.80
C LYS A 184 20.77 -2.17 -18.48
N SER A 185 20.17 -2.52 -17.34
CA SER A 185 20.76 -2.31 -16.02
C SER A 185 21.56 -3.53 -15.54
N LEU A 186 21.49 -4.63 -16.26
CA LEU A 186 22.26 -5.83 -15.95
C LEU A 186 23.74 -5.55 -16.22
N THR A 187 24.59 -5.74 -15.21
CA THR A 187 26.05 -5.53 -15.27
C THR A 187 26.78 -6.82 -14.97
N GLY A 188 27.96 -6.99 -15.58
CA GLY A 188 28.81 -8.16 -15.44
C GLY A 188 28.82 -9.05 -16.67
N PRO A 189 29.76 -9.99 -16.75
CA PRO A 189 29.79 -10.98 -17.83
C PRO A 189 28.62 -11.96 -17.62
N ILE A 190 27.75 -12.05 -18.60
CA ILE A 190 26.64 -13.00 -18.69
C ILE A 190 27.08 -14.19 -19.54
#